data_10c5166d3e75dd8f69b8638006592a26
#
_entry.id   10c5166d3e75dd8f69b8638006592a26
#
_cell.length_a   1.000
_cell.length_b   1.000
_cell.length_c   1.000
_cell.angle_alpha   90.00
_cell.angle_beta   90.00
_cell.angle_gamma   90.00
#
_symmetry.space_group_name_H-M   'P 1'
#
loop_
_entity.id
_entity.type
_entity.pdbx_description
1 polymer ?
#
loop_
_entity_poly.entity_id
_entity_poly.type
_entity_poly.pdbx_seq_one_letter_code
_entity_poly.pdbx_strand_id
1 'polypeptide(L)'
;VMLREDGIVMDDGTTTRISENHYHMTTTTAQAANVLSHLEYYLQLVWPELNVNVVSTTEQWAGAAIAGPKSREVLKKLFPKSDVTNEGLPFMGYMEGDLFGVKAKIFRISFSGELAYEVNVESDYGYFMWEKIIEVGEEFGIQPYGTEALSTLRIEMGHVAGSELDGRTIPYDNSLEGLLSKKKDFIGKRSLSRKAFAAEDRQKIVGVVPLDKKTSIPEGSHLVKDSNAPLPNPKLGYISASCWSVEHDNPFSLAILKDGKNMIGEKLFVMSPLKNKVIPVEIVSSHYVDPKGERVRS
;
A
#
# COMPACT_ATOMS: atom_id res chain seq x y z
N VAL A 1 3.78 -1.05 -9.34
CA VAL A 1 5.10 -1.10 -8.67
C VAL A 1 6.18 -0.60 -9.63
N MET A 2 7.04 0.28 -9.16
CA MET A 2 8.21 0.80 -9.89
C MET A 2 9.47 0.09 -9.40
N LEU A 3 10.32 -0.33 -10.34
CA LEU A 3 11.54 -1.05 -10.04
C LEU A 3 12.77 -0.28 -10.52
N ARG A 4 13.87 -0.46 -9.82
CA ARG A 4 15.20 -0.13 -10.32
C ARG A 4 15.68 -1.21 -11.29
N GLU A 5 16.75 -0.96 -12.03
CA GLU A 5 17.33 -1.92 -12.97
C GLU A 5 17.77 -3.23 -12.30
N ASP A 6 18.15 -3.18 -11.03
CA ASP A 6 18.55 -4.35 -10.24
C ASP A 6 17.36 -5.24 -9.80
N GLY A 7 16.12 -4.81 -10.07
CA GLY A 7 14.89 -5.52 -9.71
C GLY A 7 14.35 -5.19 -8.32
N ILE A 8 15.03 -4.32 -7.57
CA ILE A 8 14.58 -3.85 -6.26
C ILE A 8 13.41 -2.89 -6.45
N VAL A 9 12.40 -2.98 -5.57
CA VAL A 9 11.28 -2.04 -5.54
C VAL A 9 11.80 -0.65 -5.17
N MET A 10 11.50 0.30 -6.03
CA MET A 10 11.83 1.71 -5.82
C MET A 10 10.69 2.44 -5.11
N ASP A 11 9.48 2.23 -5.61
CA ASP A 11 8.24 2.83 -5.08
C ASP A 11 7.02 2.09 -5.63
N ASP A 12 5.86 2.41 -5.10
CA ASP A 12 4.57 2.01 -5.66
C ASP A 12 3.64 3.21 -5.82
N GLY A 13 2.54 3.00 -6.49
CA GLY A 13 1.55 4.04 -6.75
C GLY A 13 0.57 3.63 -7.83
N THR A 14 -0.23 4.58 -8.29
CA THR A 14 -1.19 4.34 -9.36
C THR A 14 -0.85 5.15 -10.60
N THR A 15 -1.13 4.58 -11.77
CA THR A 15 -1.02 5.28 -13.05
C THR A 15 -2.35 5.21 -13.76
N THR A 16 -3.00 6.34 -13.86
CA THR A 16 -4.32 6.48 -14.47
C THR A 16 -4.20 7.04 -15.88
N ARG A 17 -4.80 6.37 -16.83
CA ARG A 17 -4.91 6.87 -18.22
C ARG A 17 -6.12 7.79 -18.32
N ILE A 18 -5.87 9.10 -18.35
CA ILE A 18 -6.91 10.14 -18.48
C ILE A 18 -7.46 10.17 -19.90
N SER A 19 -6.57 10.09 -20.89
CA SER A 19 -6.92 10.04 -22.33
C SER A 19 -5.88 9.20 -23.08
N GLU A 20 -5.98 9.15 -24.38
CA GLU A 20 -5.09 8.35 -25.23
C GLU A 20 -3.61 8.61 -24.95
N ASN A 21 -3.21 9.87 -24.77
CA ASN A 21 -1.83 10.31 -24.59
C ASN A 21 -1.63 11.12 -23.29
N HIS A 22 -2.56 11.04 -22.34
CA HIS A 22 -2.48 11.76 -21.08
C HIS A 22 -2.63 10.80 -19.90
N TYR A 23 -1.64 10.80 -19.03
CA TYR A 23 -1.58 9.96 -17.83
C TYR A 23 -1.41 10.81 -16.58
N HIS A 24 -2.02 10.38 -15.50
CA HIS A 24 -1.81 10.92 -14.16
C HIS A 24 -1.22 9.81 -13.28
N MET A 25 -0.06 10.09 -12.69
CA MET A 25 0.67 9.14 -11.86
C MET A 25 0.75 9.64 -10.44
N THR A 26 0.50 8.77 -9.48
CA THR A 26 0.76 9.02 -8.06
C THR A 26 1.93 8.19 -7.57
N THR A 27 2.61 8.65 -6.54
CA THR A 27 3.76 8.02 -5.91
C THR A 27 3.64 8.17 -4.40
N THR A 28 4.47 7.47 -3.63
CA THR A 28 4.67 7.83 -2.23
C THR A 28 5.19 9.27 -2.16
N THR A 29 4.65 10.09 -1.25
CA THR A 29 5.04 11.51 -1.11
C THR A 29 6.55 11.68 -0.95
N ALA A 30 7.18 10.86 -0.11
CA ALA A 30 8.63 10.92 0.12
C ALA A 30 9.47 10.52 -1.11
N GLN A 31 8.89 9.80 -2.08
CA GLN A 31 9.59 9.32 -3.27
C GLN A 31 9.29 10.15 -4.52
N ALA A 32 8.39 11.13 -4.46
CA ALA A 32 7.96 11.87 -5.65
C ALA A 32 9.11 12.48 -6.45
N ALA A 33 10.09 13.11 -5.79
CA ALA A 33 11.27 13.67 -6.45
C ALA A 33 12.18 12.58 -7.05
N ASN A 34 12.37 11.47 -6.37
CA ASN A 34 13.20 10.36 -6.85
C ASN A 34 12.57 9.69 -8.07
N VAL A 35 11.24 9.50 -8.06
CA VAL A 35 10.50 8.95 -9.19
C VAL A 35 10.56 9.89 -10.39
N LEU A 36 10.37 11.20 -10.18
CA LEU A 36 10.51 12.18 -11.26
C LEU A 36 11.91 12.13 -11.89
N SER A 37 12.96 12.18 -11.07
CA SER A 37 14.35 12.10 -11.55
C SER A 37 14.63 10.79 -12.30
N HIS A 38 14.03 9.68 -11.84
CA HIS A 38 14.17 8.39 -12.52
C HIS A 38 13.50 8.41 -13.90
N LEU A 39 12.30 8.97 -14.03
CA LEU A 39 11.61 9.12 -15.30
C LEU A 39 12.40 10.04 -16.24
N GLU A 40 12.87 11.18 -15.76
CA GLU A 40 13.67 12.13 -16.53
C GLU A 40 14.99 11.50 -17.03
N TYR A 41 15.67 10.70 -16.19
CA TYR A 41 16.87 9.98 -16.59
C TYR A 41 16.61 9.08 -17.80
N TYR A 42 15.52 8.30 -17.78
CA TYR A 42 15.19 7.43 -18.91
C TYR A 42 14.80 8.21 -20.15
N LEU A 43 13.99 9.27 -20.01
CA LEU A 43 13.53 10.07 -21.15
C LEU A 43 14.65 10.90 -21.79
N GLN A 44 15.61 11.37 -20.98
CA GLN A 44 16.68 12.23 -21.51
C GLN A 44 17.91 11.47 -21.99
N LEU A 45 18.22 10.33 -21.36
CA LEU A 45 19.48 9.64 -21.60
C LEU A 45 19.36 8.24 -22.19
N VAL A 46 18.32 7.49 -21.83
CA VAL A 46 18.18 6.08 -22.24
C VAL A 46 17.24 5.96 -23.46
N TRP A 47 16.14 6.71 -23.46
CA TRP A 47 15.11 6.68 -24.51
C TRP A 47 14.78 8.09 -25.02
N PRO A 48 15.79 8.87 -25.47
CA PRO A 48 15.58 10.26 -25.91
C PRO A 48 14.71 10.39 -27.16
N GLU A 49 14.47 9.29 -27.87
CA GLU A 49 13.58 9.23 -29.04
C GLU A 49 12.10 9.23 -28.66
N LEU A 50 11.75 9.01 -27.39
CA LEU A 50 10.36 9.02 -26.96
C LEU A 50 9.83 10.45 -26.85
N ASN A 51 8.72 10.71 -27.55
CA ASN A 51 8.02 11.99 -27.43
C ASN A 51 7.09 11.98 -26.19
N VAL A 52 7.67 12.08 -25.02
CA VAL A 52 6.97 12.09 -23.73
C VAL A 52 7.46 13.25 -22.88
N ASN A 53 6.51 13.99 -22.31
CA ASN A 53 6.78 15.06 -21.34
C ASN A 53 6.27 14.64 -19.96
N VAL A 54 7.07 14.88 -18.94
CA VAL A 54 6.73 14.61 -17.53
C VAL A 54 6.83 15.90 -16.75
N VAL A 55 5.85 16.16 -15.90
CA VAL A 55 5.84 17.33 -15.02
C VAL A 55 5.29 16.95 -13.66
N SER A 56 5.92 17.43 -12.59
CA SER A 56 5.39 17.28 -11.23
C SER A 56 4.19 18.22 -11.05
N THR A 57 3.10 17.66 -10.55
CA THR A 57 1.88 18.40 -10.20
C THR A 57 1.54 18.25 -8.71
N THR A 58 2.51 17.83 -7.89
CA THR A 58 2.31 17.51 -6.47
C THR A 58 1.67 18.66 -5.70
N GLU A 59 2.14 19.89 -5.92
CA GLU A 59 1.62 21.08 -5.21
C GLU A 59 0.34 21.66 -5.86
N GLN A 60 -0.10 21.10 -6.99
CA GLN A 60 -1.25 21.64 -7.73
C GLN A 60 -2.58 20.99 -7.34
N TRP A 61 -2.53 19.89 -6.59
CA TRP A 61 -3.70 19.10 -6.21
C TRP A 61 -3.80 18.93 -4.71
N ALA A 62 -5.01 19.14 -4.18
CA ALA A 62 -5.42 18.72 -2.85
C ALA A 62 -6.25 17.44 -2.98
N GLY A 63 -5.91 16.42 -2.19
CA GLY A 63 -6.57 15.12 -2.22
C GLY A 63 -7.16 14.74 -0.87
N ALA A 64 -8.33 14.09 -0.87
CA ALA A 64 -8.94 13.49 0.30
C ALA A 64 -9.42 12.07 -0.01
N ALA A 65 -9.16 11.12 0.88
CA ALA A 65 -9.68 9.76 0.81
C ALA A 65 -11.00 9.66 1.61
N ILE A 66 -12.05 9.15 0.98
CA ILE A 66 -13.34 8.83 1.61
C ILE A 66 -13.43 7.31 1.64
N ALA A 67 -13.30 6.70 2.82
CA ALA A 67 -13.23 5.25 2.98
C ALA A 67 -14.30 4.71 3.93
N GLY A 68 -14.69 3.46 3.71
CA GLY A 68 -15.67 2.74 4.53
C GLY A 68 -16.93 2.35 3.77
N PRO A 69 -17.80 1.53 4.37
CA PRO A 69 -18.94 0.91 3.68
C PRO A 69 -19.97 1.90 3.15
N LYS A 70 -20.04 3.11 3.73
CA LYS A 70 -20.95 4.19 3.29
C LYS A 70 -20.28 5.24 2.39
N SER A 71 -19.01 5.06 2.03
CA SER A 71 -18.26 6.04 1.22
C SER A 71 -18.92 6.34 -0.13
N ARG A 72 -19.56 5.34 -0.76
CA ARG A 72 -20.31 5.53 -2.01
C ARG A 72 -21.52 6.42 -1.83
N GLU A 73 -22.22 6.32 -0.71
CA GLU A 73 -23.40 7.16 -0.45
C GLU A 73 -23.00 8.62 -0.25
N VAL A 74 -21.87 8.84 0.43
CA VAL A 74 -21.24 10.18 0.52
C VAL A 74 -20.89 10.68 -0.89
N LEU A 75 -20.23 9.85 -1.68
CA LEU A 75 -19.79 10.23 -3.03
C LEU A 75 -20.98 10.57 -3.95
N LYS A 76 -22.09 9.82 -3.90
CA LYS A 76 -23.31 10.12 -4.66
C LYS A 76 -23.87 11.51 -4.38
N LYS A 77 -23.78 11.95 -3.13
CA LYS A 77 -24.27 13.29 -2.75
C LYS A 77 -23.29 14.39 -3.11
N LEU A 78 -21.99 14.13 -3.04
CA LEU A 78 -20.97 15.08 -3.50
C LEU A 78 -21.04 15.28 -5.03
N PHE A 79 -21.36 14.21 -5.76
CA PHE A 79 -21.37 14.21 -7.24
C PHE A 79 -22.69 13.70 -7.82
N PRO A 80 -23.82 14.42 -7.60
CA PRO A 80 -25.15 13.91 -7.95
C PRO A 80 -25.39 13.73 -9.45
N LYS A 81 -24.54 14.28 -10.29
CA LYS A 81 -24.59 14.15 -11.77
C LYS A 81 -23.71 13.04 -12.29
N SER A 82 -22.91 12.37 -11.45
CA SER A 82 -21.94 11.35 -11.83
C SER A 82 -22.47 9.96 -11.50
N ASP A 83 -22.24 9.00 -12.37
CA ASP A 83 -22.55 7.60 -12.10
C ASP A 83 -21.38 6.97 -11.31
N VAL A 84 -21.53 6.90 -9.99
CA VAL A 84 -20.56 6.33 -9.04
C VAL A 84 -20.90 4.88 -8.65
N THR A 85 -21.77 4.21 -9.43
CA THR A 85 -22.05 2.77 -9.29
C THR A 85 -20.83 1.93 -9.69
N ASN A 86 -20.92 0.62 -9.54
CA ASN A 86 -19.85 -0.28 -9.97
C ASN A 86 -19.65 -0.27 -11.50
N GLU A 87 -20.71 0.02 -12.24
CA GLU A 87 -20.71 0.15 -13.71
C GLU A 87 -20.09 1.46 -14.14
N GLY A 88 -20.48 2.59 -13.53
CA GLY A 88 -19.98 3.91 -13.88
C GLY A 88 -18.56 4.19 -13.40
N LEU A 89 -18.22 3.72 -12.20
CA LEU A 89 -16.89 3.85 -11.59
C LEU A 89 -16.43 2.50 -11.03
N PRO A 90 -15.92 1.58 -11.86
CA PRO A 90 -15.46 0.27 -11.41
C PRO A 90 -14.21 0.37 -10.50
N PHE A 91 -13.92 -0.71 -9.77
CA PHE A 91 -12.68 -0.79 -8.98
C PHE A 91 -11.45 -0.49 -9.85
N MET A 92 -10.54 0.35 -9.35
CA MET A 92 -9.41 0.95 -10.10
C MET A 92 -9.85 1.89 -11.22
N GLY A 93 -11.10 2.33 -11.23
CA GLY A 93 -11.64 3.29 -12.21
C GLY A 93 -11.32 4.73 -11.85
N TYR A 94 -11.48 5.59 -12.85
CA TYR A 94 -11.30 7.03 -12.79
C TYR A 94 -12.45 7.74 -13.51
N MET A 95 -12.87 8.87 -12.96
CA MET A 95 -13.78 9.79 -13.63
C MET A 95 -13.50 11.23 -13.21
N GLU A 96 -14.01 12.17 -13.98
CA GLU A 96 -14.09 13.57 -13.59
C GLU A 96 -15.50 13.90 -13.10
N GLY A 97 -15.61 14.82 -12.14
CA GLY A 97 -16.87 15.25 -11.58
C GLY A 97 -16.89 16.74 -11.27
N ASP A 98 -18.08 17.23 -10.98
CA ASP A 98 -18.32 18.59 -10.52
C ASP A 98 -18.66 18.58 -9.03
N LEU A 99 -17.75 19.10 -8.20
CA LEU A 99 -17.93 19.27 -6.77
C LEU A 99 -18.49 20.67 -6.49
N PHE A 100 -19.81 20.85 -6.59
CA PHE A 100 -20.47 22.15 -6.36
C PHE A 100 -19.87 23.31 -7.16
N GLY A 101 -19.53 23.07 -8.42
CA GLY A 101 -18.92 24.06 -9.33
C GLY A 101 -17.38 23.95 -9.44
N VAL A 102 -16.74 23.10 -8.65
CA VAL A 102 -15.30 22.86 -8.72
C VAL A 102 -15.03 21.54 -9.44
N LYS A 103 -14.15 21.55 -10.45
CA LYS A 103 -13.74 20.33 -11.14
C LYS A 103 -12.96 19.42 -10.18
N ALA A 104 -13.33 18.16 -10.17
CA ALA A 104 -12.67 17.15 -9.34
C ALA A 104 -12.29 15.92 -10.16
N LYS A 105 -11.16 15.30 -9.81
CA LYS A 105 -10.76 13.97 -10.23
C LYS A 105 -11.17 12.97 -9.15
N ILE A 106 -11.80 11.89 -9.55
CA ILE A 106 -12.30 10.86 -8.63
C ILE A 106 -11.69 9.53 -9.04
N PHE A 107 -10.98 8.91 -8.11
CA PHE A 107 -10.35 7.60 -8.30
C PHE A 107 -10.99 6.60 -7.34
N ARG A 108 -11.40 5.44 -7.84
CA ARG A 108 -11.85 4.35 -6.99
C ARG A 108 -10.67 3.45 -6.63
N ILE A 109 -9.90 3.89 -5.66
CA ILE A 109 -8.71 3.20 -5.13
C ILE A 109 -8.76 3.20 -3.62
N SER A 110 -8.08 2.25 -2.98
CA SER A 110 -8.11 2.10 -1.53
C SER A 110 -6.75 1.67 -1.00
N PHE A 111 -6.20 2.45 -0.08
CA PHE A 111 -5.05 2.06 0.72
C PHE A 111 -5.47 1.47 2.07
N SER A 112 -6.66 1.83 2.55
CA SER A 112 -7.24 1.32 3.81
C SER A 112 -7.78 -0.11 3.72
N GLY A 113 -8.02 -0.62 2.49
CA GLY A 113 -8.67 -1.91 2.27
C GLY A 113 -10.20 -1.87 2.31
N GLU A 114 -10.79 -0.73 2.66
CA GLU A 114 -12.24 -0.52 2.61
C GLU A 114 -12.69 -0.09 1.20
N LEU A 115 -14.01 -0.10 0.93
CA LEU A 115 -14.54 0.66 -0.20
C LEU A 115 -14.11 2.11 -0.06
N ALA A 116 -13.35 2.63 -1.02
CA ALA A 116 -12.77 3.95 -0.90
C ALA A 116 -12.67 4.67 -2.25
N TYR A 117 -12.65 5.99 -2.15
CA TYR A 117 -12.50 6.92 -3.26
C TYR A 117 -11.51 8.01 -2.88
N GLU A 118 -10.63 8.36 -3.78
CA GLU A 118 -9.80 9.56 -3.65
C GLU A 118 -10.38 10.65 -4.52
N VAL A 119 -10.70 11.77 -3.88
CA VAL A 119 -11.21 12.98 -4.54
C VAL A 119 -10.11 14.01 -4.55
N ASN A 120 -9.74 14.50 -5.72
CA ASN A 120 -8.70 15.50 -5.91
C ASN A 120 -9.26 16.72 -6.62
N VAL A 121 -8.98 17.91 -6.08
CA VAL A 121 -9.31 19.22 -6.64
C VAL A 121 -8.04 20.05 -6.79
N GLU A 122 -8.06 21.12 -7.58
CA GLU A 122 -6.97 22.08 -7.57
C GLU A 122 -6.70 22.58 -6.14
N SER A 123 -5.44 22.78 -5.76
CA SER A 123 -5.02 23.00 -4.36
C SER A 123 -5.74 24.15 -3.68
N ASP A 124 -6.09 25.23 -4.41
CA ASP A 124 -6.84 26.37 -3.89
C ASP A 124 -8.23 26.01 -3.36
N TYR A 125 -8.80 24.89 -3.82
CA TYR A 125 -10.11 24.38 -3.38
C TYR A 125 -10.04 23.29 -2.34
N GLY A 126 -8.85 22.96 -1.82
CA GLY A 126 -8.66 21.85 -0.87
C GLY A 126 -9.48 22.02 0.41
N TYR A 127 -9.50 23.22 0.99
CA TYR A 127 -10.31 23.52 2.18
C TYR A 127 -11.81 23.42 1.90
N PHE A 128 -12.27 23.97 0.77
CA PHE A 128 -13.66 23.87 0.33
C PHE A 128 -14.08 22.41 0.15
N MET A 129 -13.26 21.60 -0.52
CA MET A 129 -13.51 20.16 -0.68
C MET A 129 -13.66 19.46 0.67
N TRP A 130 -12.76 19.72 1.61
CA TRP A 130 -12.80 19.15 2.94
C TRP A 130 -14.11 19.48 3.68
N GLU A 131 -14.50 20.76 3.70
CA GLU A 131 -15.77 21.18 4.33
C GLU A 131 -16.97 20.50 3.70
N LYS A 132 -17.02 20.39 2.36
CA LYS A 132 -18.13 19.73 1.67
C LYS A 132 -18.17 18.24 1.93
N ILE A 133 -17.06 17.56 2.03
CA ILE A 133 -17.00 16.14 2.40
C ILE A 133 -17.55 15.93 3.82
N ILE A 134 -17.15 16.74 4.79
CA ILE A 134 -17.61 16.63 6.16
C ILE A 134 -19.12 16.96 6.26
N GLU A 135 -19.56 18.08 5.67
CA GLU A 135 -20.95 18.52 5.66
C GLU A 135 -21.88 17.43 5.10
N VAL A 136 -21.57 16.93 3.92
CA VAL A 136 -22.37 15.90 3.25
C VAL A 136 -22.27 14.54 3.95
N GLY A 137 -21.12 14.25 4.54
CA GLY A 137 -20.86 12.98 5.21
C GLY A 137 -21.50 12.86 6.60
N GLU A 138 -21.92 13.98 7.24
CA GLU A 138 -22.43 14.01 8.61
C GLU A 138 -23.58 13.05 8.81
N GLU A 139 -24.58 13.02 7.91
CA GLU A 139 -25.72 12.11 7.97
C GLU A 139 -25.35 10.63 7.88
N PHE A 140 -24.18 10.31 7.32
CA PHE A 140 -23.64 8.94 7.20
C PHE A 140 -22.72 8.59 8.37
N GLY A 141 -22.45 9.55 9.27
CA GLY A 141 -21.55 9.38 10.40
C GLY A 141 -20.09 9.42 10.03
N ILE A 142 -19.71 10.22 9.02
CA ILE A 142 -18.32 10.41 8.62
C ILE A 142 -17.48 10.96 9.78
N GLN A 143 -16.26 10.45 9.92
CA GLN A 143 -15.31 10.94 10.91
C GLN A 143 -13.95 11.15 10.24
N PRO A 144 -13.27 12.26 10.52
CA PRO A 144 -11.87 12.41 10.13
C PRO A 144 -11.01 11.33 10.80
N TYR A 145 -10.08 10.75 10.07
CA TYR A 145 -9.08 9.83 10.62
C TYR A 145 -7.67 10.22 10.17
N GLY A 146 -6.70 9.98 11.03
CA GLY A 146 -5.29 10.36 10.79
C GLY A 146 -4.46 9.22 10.22
N THR A 147 -3.19 9.50 9.99
CA THR A 147 -2.20 8.58 9.41
C THR A 147 -1.95 7.34 10.27
N GLU A 148 -2.13 7.42 11.60
CA GLU A 148 -1.97 6.28 12.50
C GLU A 148 -3.10 5.26 12.29
N ALA A 149 -4.36 5.72 12.20
CA ALA A 149 -5.49 4.84 11.88
C ALA A 149 -5.36 4.25 10.47
N LEU A 150 -4.92 5.05 9.48
CA LEU A 150 -4.62 4.57 8.14
C LEU A 150 -3.52 3.50 8.15
N SER A 151 -2.48 3.67 8.99
CA SER A 151 -1.42 2.68 9.15
C SER A 151 -1.96 1.36 9.74
N THR A 152 -2.84 1.42 10.73
CA THR A 152 -3.51 0.21 11.24
C THR A 152 -4.27 -0.53 10.13
N LEU A 153 -5.10 0.17 9.38
CA LEU A 153 -5.90 -0.40 8.30
C LEU A 153 -5.03 -1.04 7.20
N ARG A 154 -3.96 -0.35 6.77
CA ARG A 154 -3.06 -0.91 5.74
C ARG A 154 -2.32 -2.16 6.23
N ILE A 155 -1.95 -2.22 7.53
CA ILE A 155 -1.28 -3.38 8.14
C ILE A 155 -2.22 -4.58 8.15
N GLU A 156 -3.48 -4.41 8.56
CA GLU A 156 -4.50 -5.45 8.56
C GLU A 156 -4.74 -6.05 7.17
N MET A 157 -4.64 -5.22 6.14
CA MET A 157 -4.80 -5.62 4.73
C MET A 157 -3.52 -6.20 4.11
N GLY A 158 -2.39 -6.09 4.79
CA GLY A 158 -1.10 -6.52 4.25
C GLY A 158 -0.54 -5.60 3.16
N HIS A 159 -1.02 -4.35 3.08
CA HIS A 159 -0.47 -3.37 2.16
C HIS A 159 0.92 -2.92 2.63
N VAL A 160 1.89 -2.99 1.74
CA VAL A 160 3.26 -2.57 2.00
C VAL A 160 3.37 -1.05 2.06
N ALA A 161 4.33 -0.57 2.84
CA ALA A 161 4.67 0.85 2.95
C ALA A 161 6.20 1.01 3.11
N GLY A 162 6.68 2.17 3.50
CA GLY A 162 8.10 2.49 3.56
C GLY A 162 8.97 1.47 4.31
N SER A 163 8.47 0.87 5.39
CA SER A 163 9.21 -0.15 6.16
C SER A 163 9.43 -1.47 5.42
N GLU A 164 8.55 -1.81 4.49
CA GLU A 164 8.64 -2.98 3.61
C GLU A 164 9.33 -2.66 2.28
N LEU A 165 9.33 -1.38 1.87
CA LEU A 165 9.93 -0.87 0.63
C LEU A 165 11.25 -0.14 0.90
N ASP A 166 12.11 -0.73 1.71
CA ASP A 166 13.33 -0.12 2.26
C ASP A 166 14.57 -0.22 1.35
N GLY A 167 14.38 -0.54 0.08
CA GLY A 167 15.47 -0.67 -0.90
C GLY A 167 16.18 -2.02 -0.89
N ARG A 168 15.65 -3.03 -0.18
CA ARG A 168 16.21 -4.39 -0.10
C ARG A 168 15.27 -5.47 -0.62
N THR A 169 14.02 -5.12 -0.87
CA THR A 169 12.97 -6.05 -1.27
C THR A 169 12.66 -5.98 -2.76
N ILE A 170 12.28 -7.11 -3.33
CA ILE A 170 11.80 -7.24 -4.70
C ILE A 170 10.29 -7.52 -4.67
N PRO A 171 9.57 -7.41 -5.79
CA PRO A 171 8.11 -7.65 -5.80
C PRO A 171 7.68 -9.00 -5.21
N TYR A 172 8.46 -10.05 -5.43
CA TYR A 172 8.17 -11.37 -4.87
C TYR A 172 8.22 -11.39 -3.33
N ASP A 173 9.09 -10.60 -2.71
CA ASP A 173 9.20 -10.52 -1.25
C ASP A 173 7.96 -9.91 -0.62
N ASN A 174 7.34 -8.96 -1.32
CA ASN A 174 6.22 -8.14 -0.84
C ASN A 174 4.85 -8.59 -1.37
N SER A 175 4.75 -9.79 -1.97
CA SER A 175 3.51 -10.30 -2.59
C SER A 175 2.95 -9.41 -3.70
N LEU A 176 3.81 -8.66 -4.39
CA LEU A 176 3.47 -7.76 -5.50
C LEU A 176 3.69 -8.39 -6.88
N GLU A 177 3.96 -9.69 -6.97
CA GLU A 177 4.19 -10.39 -8.23
C GLU A 177 3.03 -10.31 -9.20
N GLY A 178 1.80 -10.15 -8.70
CA GLY A 178 0.60 -9.95 -9.50
C GLY A 178 0.59 -8.65 -10.31
N LEU A 179 1.39 -7.67 -9.90
CA LEU A 179 1.53 -6.38 -10.59
C LEU A 179 2.56 -6.41 -11.72
N LEU A 180 3.35 -7.47 -11.83
CA LEU A 180 4.38 -7.60 -12.85
C LEU A 180 3.77 -7.98 -14.20
N SER A 181 4.02 -7.18 -15.24
CA SER A 181 3.51 -7.47 -16.57
C SER A 181 4.13 -8.76 -17.15
N LYS A 182 3.28 -9.68 -17.56
CA LYS A 182 3.69 -10.87 -18.32
C LYS A 182 3.91 -10.58 -19.81
N LYS A 183 3.29 -9.52 -20.33
CA LYS A 183 3.24 -9.20 -21.76
C LYS A 183 4.23 -8.11 -22.17
N LYS A 184 4.45 -7.12 -21.29
CA LYS A 184 5.32 -5.98 -21.57
C LYS A 184 6.71 -6.19 -20.98
N ASP A 185 7.71 -5.58 -21.58
CA ASP A 185 8.99 -5.37 -20.94
C ASP A 185 8.90 -4.22 -19.94
N PHE A 186 9.78 -4.21 -18.94
CA PHE A 186 9.83 -3.17 -17.92
C PHE A 186 11.22 -3.14 -17.25
N ILE A 187 11.55 -2.00 -16.67
CA ILE A 187 12.80 -1.80 -15.94
C ILE A 187 12.91 -2.83 -14.81
N GLY A 188 14.06 -3.51 -14.70
CA GLY A 188 14.30 -4.53 -13.66
C GLY A 188 13.83 -5.95 -14.00
N LYS A 189 13.03 -6.15 -15.05
CA LYS A 189 12.49 -7.48 -15.42
C LYS A 189 13.58 -8.56 -15.57
N ARG A 190 14.66 -8.23 -16.30
CA ARG A 190 15.79 -9.14 -16.49
C ARG A 190 16.47 -9.51 -15.16
N SER A 191 16.57 -8.55 -14.24
CA SER A 191 17.20 -8.77 -12.94
C SER A 191 16.38 -9.70 -12.05
N LEU A 192 15.04 -9.68 -12.15
CA LEU A 192 14.18 -10.59 -11.41
C LEU A 192 14.37 -12.07 -11.77
N SER A 193 14.95 -12.38 -12.93
CA SER A 193 15.27 -13.75 -13.33
C SER A 193 16.57 -14.29 -12.73
N ARG A 194 17.32 -13.50 -11.98
CA ARG A 194 18.53 -13.97 -11.29
C ARG A 194 18.21 -15.11 -10.33
N LYS A 195 19.09 -16.14 -10.30
CA LYS A 195 18.90 -17.33 -9.47
C LYS A 195 18.56 -16.99 -7.99
N ALA A 196 19.23 -15.99 -7.42
CA ALA A 196 18.99 -15.57 -6.04
C ALA A 196 17.59 -14.92 -5.82
N PHE A 197 17.02 -14.32 -6.88
CA PHE A 197 15.68 -13.70 -6.81
C PHE A 197 14.56 -14.68 -7.11
N ALA A 198 14.88 -15.74 -7.86
CA ALA A 198 13.94 -16.82 -8.19
C ALA A 198 14.00 -18.00 -7.20
N ALA A 199 14.79 -17.91 -6.12
CA ALA A 199 14.92 -18.96 -5.11
C ALA A 199 13.59 -19.16 -4.36
N GLU A 200 13.20 -20.43 -4.16
CA GLU A 200 11.94 -20.78 -3.50
C GLU A 200 11.92 -20.43 -2.02
N ASP A 201 13.10 -20.52 -1.33
CA ASP A 201 13.28 -20.21 0.10
C ASP A 201 13.51 -18.71 0.35
N ARG A 202 13.18 -17.87 -0.63
CA ARG A 202 13.34 -16.43 -0.50
C ARG A 202 12.46 -15.87 0.60
N GLN A 203 12.89 -14.75 1.15
CA GLN A 203 12.07 -14.00 2.11
C GLN A 203 10.72 -13.59 1.51
N LYS A 204 9.69 -13.56 2.33
CA LYS A 204 8.33 -13.15 1.95
C LYS A 204 7.68 -12.38 3.08
N ILE A 205 6.83 -11.42 2.72
CA ILE A 205 5.96 -10.76 3.69
C ILE A 205 4.95 -11.76 4.24
N VAL A 206 4.80 -11.78 5.56
CA VAL A 206 3.86 -12.63 6.30
C VAL A 206 3.20 -11.83 7.41
N GLY A 207 2.09 -12.34 7.93
CA GLY A 207 1.48 -11.88 9.16
C GLY A 207 2.08 -12.60 10.37
N VAL A 208 2.07 -11.94 11.51
CA VAL A 208 2.55 -12.49 12.79
C VAL A 208 1.56 -12.13 13.89
N VAL A 209 1.10 -13.15 14.63
CA VAL A 209 0.15 -13.01 15.73
C VAL A 209 0.76 -13.62 16.99
N PRO A 210 0.73 -12.93 18.16
CA PRO A 210 1.20 -13.51 19.41
C PRO A 210 0.26 -14.63 19.86
N LEU A 211 0.81 -15.73 20.40
CA LEU A 211 0.00 -16.89 20.80
C LEU A 211 -1.00 -16.56 21.91
N ASP A 212 -0.70 -15.60 22.77
CA ASP A 212 -1.60 -15.13 23.83
C ASP A 212 -2.68 -14.15 23.33
N LYS A 213 -2.57 -13.69 22.07
CA LYS A 213 -3.44 -12.70 21.43
C LYS A 213 -3.58 -11.37 22.19
N LYS A 214 -2.61 -11.03 23.02
CA LYS A 214 -2.64 -9.85 23.90
C LYS A 214 -1.35 -9.04 23.87
N THR A 215 -0.22 -9.71 23.77
CA THR A 215 1.10 -9.06 23.88
C THR A 215 1.43 -8.32 22.57
N SER A 216 1.55 -6.99 22.65
CA SER A 216 1.99 -6.17 21.51
C SER A 216 3.42 -6.53 21.10
N ILE A 217 3.61 -6.70 19.81
CA ILE A 217 4.89 -7.04 19.18
C ILE A 217 5.61 -5.73 18.79
N PRO A 218 6.83 -5.48 19.31
CA PRO A 218 7.58 -4.29 18.95
C PRO A 218 8.12 -4.38 17.51
N GLU A 219 7.98 -3.30 16.76
CA GLU A 219 8.60 -3.16 15.44
C GLU A 219 10.12 -3.26 15.51
N GLY A 220 10.75 -3.72 14.43
CA GLY A 220 12.20 -3.95 14.36
C GLY A 220 12.68 -5.19 15.14
N SER A 221 11.78 -5.91 15.83
CA SER A 221 12.12 -7.16 16.53
C SER A 221 12.48 -8.27 15.53
N HIS A 222 13.31 -9.22 15.97
CA HIS A 222 13.75 -10.34 15.13
C HIS A 222 12.86 -11.56 15.32
N LEU A 223 12.59 -12.27 14.22
CA LEU A 223 11.99 -13.60 14.25
C LEU A 223 13.10 -14.66 14.32
N VAL A 224 12.99 -15.57 15.28
CA VAL A 224 13.95 -16.67 15.52
C VAL A 224 13.22 -17.97 15.76
N LYS A 225 13.88 -19.10 15.46
CA LYS A 225 13.32 -20.43 15.67
C LYS A 225 13.42 -20.88 17.13
N ASP A 226 14.53 -20.56 17.79
CA ASP A 226 14.80 -20.91 19.18
C ASP A 226 15.24 -19.66 19.95
N SER A 227 14.46 -19.28 20.95
CA SER A 227 14.76 -18.11 21.79
C SER A 227 15.93 -18.32 22.75
N ASN A 228 16.34 -19.57 22.99
CA ASN A 228 17.43 -19.94 23.89
C ASN A 228 18.74 -20.24 23.13
N ALA A 229 18.75 -20.13 21.82
CA ALA A 229 19.96 -20.35 21.03
C ALA A 229 21.07 -19.35 21.44
N PRO A 230 22.34 -19.81 21.44
CA PRO A 230 23.46 -18.94 21.80
C PRO A 230 23.60 -17.77 20.80
N LEU A 231 24.14 -16.65 21.29
CA LEU A 231 24.41 -15.50 20.44
C LEU A 231 25.66 -15.72 19.56
N PRO A 232 25.64 -15.26 18.30
CA PRO A 232 24.52 -14.58 17.62
C PRO A 232 23.40 -15.54 17.22
N ASN A 233 22.19 -15.34 17.78
CA ASN A 233 21.02 -16.16 17.45
C ASN A 233 20.63 -15.94 15.96
N PRO A 234 20.57 -17.00 15.13
CA PRO A 234 20.23 -16.88 13.73
C PRO A 234 18.82 -16.30 13.54
N LYS A 235 18.74 -15.10 12.99
CA LYS A 235 17.45 -14.48 12.65
C LYS A 235 16.91 -15.05 11.34
N LEU A 236 15.62 -15.35 11.33
CA LEU A 236 14.87 -15.77 10.15
C LEU A 236 14.22 -14.57 9.44
N GLY A 237 13.96 -13.50 10.18
CA GLY A 237 13.27 -12.32 9.66
C GLY A 237 13.16 -11.22 10.70
N TYR A 238 12.36 -10.21 10.37
CA TYR A 238 12.12 -9.08 11.26
C TYR A 238 10.69 -8.55 11.11
N ILE A 239 10.18 -7.95 12.18
CA ILE A 239 8.88 -7.27 12.21
C ILE A 239 9.04 -5.91 11.55
N SER A 240 8.28 -5.65 10.49
CA SER A 240 8.34 -4.40 9.73
C SER A 240 7.31 -3.37 10.20
N ALA A 241 6.12 -3.83 10.61
CA ALA A 241 5.05 -2.97 11.10
C ALA A 241 4.16 -3.73 12.08
N SER A 242 3.53 -3.02 13.01
CA SER A 242 2.66 -3.62 14.05
C SER A 242 1.46 -2.74 14.33
N CYS A 243 0.31 -3.37 14.58
CA CYS A 243 -0.91 -2.69 14.98
C CYS A 243 -1.70 -3.51 16.01
N TRP A 244 -2.73 -2.90 16.56
CA TRP A 244 -3.84 -3.62 17.18
C TRP A 244 -4.92 -3.78 16.11
N SER A 245 -5.23 -5.00 15.72
CA SER A 245 -6.32 -5.26 14.80
C SER A 245 -7.65 -5.06 15.51
N VAL A 246 -8.43 -4.09 15.04
CA VAL A 246 -9.77 -3.82 15.57
C VAL A 246 -10.74 -4.91 15.16
N GLU A 247 -10.60 -5.44 13.96
CA GLU A 247 -11.47 -6.50 13.41
C GLU A 247 -11.35 -7.82 14.20
N HIS A 248 -10.13 -8.18 14.60
CA HIS A 248 -9.86 -9.43 15.31
C HIS A 248 -9.64 -9.29 16.81
N ASP A 249 -9.65 -8.04 17.31
CA ASP A 249 -9.41 -7.69 18.73
C ASP A 249 -8.12 -8.32 19.30
N ASN A 250 -7.03 -8.23 18.52
CA ASN A 250 -5.72 -8.72 18.93
C ASN A 250 -4.57 -7.98 18.25
N PRO A 251 -3.31 -8.07 18.78
CA PRO A 251 -2.14 -7.57 18.08
C PRO A 251 -1.89 -8.34 16.78
N PHE A 252 -1.55 -7.61 15.74
CA PHE A 252 -1.14 -8.15 14.45
C PHE A 252 0.09 -7.39 13.95
N SER A 253 0.99 -8.08 13.25
CA SER A 253 2.19 -7.48 12.69
C SER A 253 2.49 -8.02 11.31
N LEU A 254 3.10 -7.18 10.47
CA LEU A 254 3.75 -7.62 9.24
C LEU A 254 5.22 -7.90 9.51
N ALA A 255 5.75 -8.89 8.82
CA ALA A 255 7.16 -9.28 8.91
C ALA A 255 7.70 -9.70 7.55
N ILE A 256 8.98 -9.46 7.31
CA ILE A 256 9.72 -10.06 6.21
C ILE A 256 10.45 -11.30 6.77
N LEU A 257 10.05 -12.46 6.31
CA LEU A 257 10.48 -13.76 6.85
C LEU A 257 11.10 -14.63 5.76
N LYS A 258 12.30 -15.16 6.01
CA LYS A 258 12.95 -16.15 5.14
C LYS A 258 12.03 -17.37 4.98
N ASP A 259 11.86 -17.83 3.74
CA ASP A 259 10.96 -18.93 3.39
C ASP A 259 9.51 -18.70 3.86
N GLY A 260 9.10 -17.44 3.98
CA GLY A 260 7.86 -17.05 4.66
C GLY A 260 6.61 -17.72 4.09
N LYS A 261 6.59 -18.01 2.76
CA LYS A 261 5.48 -18.69 2.13
C LYS A 261 5.20 -20.08 2.74
N ASN A 262 6.27 -20.84 3.05
CA ASN A 262 6.18 -22.18 3.58
C ASN A 262 6.09 -22.20 5.13
N MET A 263 6.23 -21.03 5.76
CA MET A 263 6.18 -20.89 7.23
C MET A 263 4.79 -20.57 7.79
N ILE A 264 3.78 -20.44 6.95
CA ILE A 264 2.40 -20.17 7.41
C ILE A 264 1.91 -21.34 8.29
N GLY A 265 1.43 -21.02 9.50
CA GLY A 265 1.02 -21.98 10.53
C GLY A 265 2.14 -22.39 11.48
N GLU A 266 3.40 -22.07 11.20
CA GLU A 266 4.53 -22.37 12.06
C GLU A 266 4.57 -21.45 13.28
N LYS A 267 5.14 -21.97 14.39
CA LYS A 267 5.35 -21.21 15.61
C LYS A 267 6.81 -20.82 15.74
N LEU A 268 7.03 -19.54 15.98
CA LEU A 268 8.35 -18.93 16.15
C LEU A 268 8.37 -18.09 17.43
N PHE A 269 9.51 -17.42 17.65
CA PHE A 269 9.66 -16.42 18.70
C PHE A 269 10.03 -15.07 18.08
N VAL A 270 9.36 -14.02 18.55
CA VAL A 270 9.81 -12.64 18.36
C VAL A 270 10.76 -12.30 19.51
N MET A 271 11.97 -11.87 19.18
CA MET A 271 12.93 -11.36 20.13
C MET A 271 13.15 -9.86 19.93
N SER A 272 12.92 -9.09 20.99
CA SER A 272 13.18 -7.65 21.04
C SER A 272 14.22 -7.37 22.15
N PRO A 273 15.52 -7.36 21.84
CA PRO A 273 16.56 -7.08 22.82
C PRO A 273 16.42 -5.72 23.49
N LEU A 274 16.03 -4.70 22.70
CA LEU A 274 15.83 -3.32 23.20
C LEU A 274 14.70 -3.20 24.22
N LYS A 275 13.69 -4.06 24.13
CA LYS A 275 12.55 -4.10 25.07
C LYS A 275 12.66 -5.26 26.05
N ASN A 276 13.74 -6.04 25.99
CA ASN A 276 13.95 -7.28 26.78
C ASN A 276 12.71 -8.19 26.76
N LYS A 277 12.19 -8.45 25.55
CA LYS A 277 10.99 -9.27 25.34
C LYS A 277 11.27 -10.47 24.45
N VAL A 278 10.69 -11.60 24.82
CA VAL A 278 10.58 -12.82 24.00
C VAL A 278 9.10 -13.18 23.94
N ILE A 279 8.53 -13.22 22.74
CA ILE A 279 7.09 -13.40 22.52
C ILE A 279 6.89 -14.61 21.61
N PRO A 280 6.24 -15.69 22.08
CA PRO A 280 5.83 -16.79 21.21
C PRO A 280 4.75 -16.32 20.22
N VAL A 281 4.93 -16.63 18.95
CA VAL A 281 4.05 -16.16 17.87
C VAL A 281 3.71 -17.28 16.90
N GLU A 282 2.63 -17.09 16.16
CA GLU A 282 2.23 -17.87 15.00
C GLU A 282 2.38 -17.05 13.74
N ILE A 283 2.88 -17.67 12.67
CA ILE A 283 2.99 -17.08 11.35
C ILE A 283 1.67 -17.29 10.60
N VAL A 284 1.08 -16.22 10.13
CA VAL A 284 -0.19 -16.23 9.42
C VAL A 284 -0.08 -15.51 8.07
N SER A 285 -1.15 -15.47 7.29
CA SER A 285 -1.20 -14.66 6.08
C SER A 285 -0.96 -13.18 6.37
N SER A 286 -0.22 -12.49 5.50
CA SER A 286 -0.10 -11.03 5.57
C SER A 286 -1.43 -10.30 5.35
N HIS A 287 -2.34 -10.89 4.60
CA HIS A 287 -3.72 -10.40 4.42
C HIS A 287 -4.58 -10.94 5.55
N TYR A 288 -4.64 -10.20 6.66
CA TYR A 288 -5.29 -10.63 7.89
C TYR A 288 -6.79 -10.34 7.87
N VAL A 289 -7.18 -9.20 7.32
CA VAL A 289 -8.56 -8.77 7.12
C VAL A 289 -8.88 -8.81 5.62
N ASP A 290 -10.07 -9.24 5.26
CA ASP A 290 -10.59 -9.31 3.89
C ASP A 290 -9.59 -9.90 2.84
N PRO A 291 -9.09 -11.11 3.04
CA PRO A 291 -8.04 -11.69 2.19
C PRO A 291 -8.43 -11.84 0.71
N LYS A 292 -9.72 -11.74 0.40
CA LYS A 292 -10.24 -11.80 -0.97
C LYS A 292 -10.45 -10.42 -1.61
N GLY A 293 -10.33 -9.34 -0.81
CA GLY A 293 -10.58 -7.98 -1.27
C GLY A 293 -12.04 -7.75 -1.70
N GLU A 294 -12.99 -8.30 -0.95
CA GLU A 294 -14.43 -8.15 -1.23
C GLU A 294 -14.90 -6.73 -0.89
N ARG A 295 -14.36 -6.13 0.19
CA ARG A 295 -14.70 -4.77 0.63
C ARG A 295 -14.35 -3.72 -0.43
N VAL A 296 -13.15 -3.77 -0.97
CA VAL A 296 -12.70 -2.78 -1.98
C VAL A 296 -13.50 -2.89 -3.30
N ARG A 297 -14.14 -4.03 -3.54
CA ARG A 297 -14.91 -4.31 -4.76
C ARG A 297 -16.43 -4.18 -4.57
N SER A 298 -16.88 -3.97 -3.35
CA SER A 298 -18.31 -3.84 -3.02
C SER A 298 -19.01 -2.69 -3.71
#